data_3ba92fe56dd7e8d484a9fcf4ac1d336b
#
_entry.id   3ba92fe56dd7e8d484a9fcf4ac1d336b
#
_cell.length_a   1.000
_cell.length_b   1.000
_cell.length_c   1.000
_cell.angle_alpha   90.00
_cell.angle_beta   90.00
_cell.angle_gamma   90.00
#
_symmetry.space_group_name_H-M   'P 1'
#
loop_
_entity.id
_entity.type
_entity.pdbx_description
1 polymer ?
#
loop_
_entity_poly.entity_id
_entity_poly.type
_entity_poly.pdbx_seq_one_letter_code
_entity_poly.pdbx_strand_id
1 'polypeptide(L)'
;DPENLDAKQMLLTFQSPLEHLKGLIDLEKEQRSKWEQGPKMGWVNLDERPYLSLKYNLAKFYLSNSMKRFAIKEFEEILAMDVKDHMGVRYELMATYCNLEEFDKAKNFFECEQMEYHEEDLMIVPMMTVSLMTGHIEDADFYFDLLYAKNPEFENYLKMIEQGDEERLVAETLKVNPILFEANSMQSLLMVFN
;
A
#
# COMPACT_ATOMS: atom_id res chain seq x y z
N ASP A 1 -2.08 14.76 -26.82
CA ASP A 1 -0.62 14.86 -26.80
C ASP A 1 -0.03 13.45 -26.83
N PRO A 2 0.68 13.06 -27.94
CA PRO A 2 1.26 11.71 -28.05
C PRO A 2 2.37 11.42 -27.04
N GLU A 3 2.90 12.43 -26.38
CA GLU A 3 3.91 12.31 -25.33
C GLU A 3 3.31 12.21 -23.90
N ASN A 4 1.99 12.38 -23.77
CA ASN A 4 1.33 12.29 -22.47
C ASN A 4 1.38 10.84 -21.94
N LEU A 5 2.10 10.65 -20.85
CA LEU A 5 2.34 9.34 -20.25
C LEU A 5 1.06 8.68 -19.72
N ASP A 6 0.16 9.47 -19.13
CA ASP A 6 -1.11 8.96 -18.60
C ASP A 6 -2.02 8.47 -19.73
N ALA A 7 -2.05 9.20 -20.87
CA ALA A 7 -2.78 8.76 -22.06
C ALA A 7 -2.20 7.47 -22.64
N LYS A 8 -0.85 7.33 -22.69
CA LYS A 8 -0.20 6.09 -23.11
C LYS A 8 -0.58 4.92 -22.20
N GLN A 9 -0.55 5.10 -20.88
CA GLN A 9 -0.95 4.07 -19.91
C GLN A 9 -2.43 3.69 -20.09
N MET A 10 -3.32 4.67 -20.23
CA MET A 10 -4.74 4.43 -20.45
C MET A 10 -5.00 3.58 -21.70
N LEU A 11 -4.28 3.84 -22.80
CA LEU A 11 -4.43 3.03 -24.02
C LEU A 11 -4.01 1.57 -23.82
N LEU A 12 -3.06 1.28 -22.95
CA LEU A 12 -2.64 -0.09 -22.63
C LEU A 12 -3.75 -0.90 -21.94
N THR A 13 -4.66 -0.27 -21.18
CA THR A 13 -5.75 -0.97 -20.50
C THR A 13 -6.75 -1.65 -21.44
N PHE A 14 -6.79 -1.24 -22.72
CA PHE A 14 -7.65 -1.85 -23.74
C PHE A 14 -6.99 -3.04 -24.45
N GLN A 15 -5.73 -3.36 -24.12
CA GLN A 15 -4.98 -4.46 -24.71
C GLN A 15 -5.16 -5.76 -23.92
N SER A 16 -4.66 -6.87 -24.49
CA SER A 16 -4.60 -8.12 -23.72
C SER A 16 -3.68 -7.96 -22.49
N PRO A 17 -3.88 -8.75 -21.42
CA PRO A 17 -3.05 -8.63 -20.20
C PRO A 17 -1.54 -8.72 -20.48
N LEU A 18 -1.12 -9.56 -21.42
CA LEU A 18 0.29 -9.71 -21.78
C LEU A 18 0.83 -8.47 -22.51
N GLU A 19 0.06 -7.92 -23.42
CA GLU A 19 0.44 -6.70 -24.16
C GLU A 19 0.42 -5.49 -23.25
N HIS A 20 -0.55 -5.40 -22.32
CA HIS A 20 -0.61 -4.37 -21.29
C HIS A 20 0.66 -4.39 -20.41
N LEU A 21 1.01 -5.56 -19.87
CA LEU A 21 2.23 -5.69 -19.06
C LEU A 21 3.48 -5.30 -19.85
N LYS A 22 3.61 -5.81 -21.07
CA LYS A 22 4.75 -5.47 -21.93
C LYS A 22 4.83 -3.97 -22.19
N GLY A 23 3.70 -3.34 -22.49
CA GLY A 23 3.62 -1.90 -22.71
C GLY A 23 4.02 -1.09 -21.47
N LEU A 24 3.56 -1.48 -20.26
CA LEU A 24 3.95 -0.83 -19.01
C LEU A 24 5.46 -0.95 -18.76
N ILE A 25 6.04 -2.14 -18.98
CA ILE A 25 7.49 -2.37 -18.82
C ILE A 25 8.30 -1.54 -19.82
N ASP A 26 7.87 -1.48 -21.07
CA ASP A 26 8.58 -0.73 -22.11
C ASP A 26 8.50 0.80 -21.84
N LEU A 27 7.33 1.30 -21.39
CA LEU A 27 7.18 2.69 -20.94
C LEU A 27 8.05 2.99 -19.72
N GLU A 28 8.09 2.08 -18.74
CA GLU A 28 8.90 2.26 -17.53
C GLU A 28 10.38 2.38 -17.88
N LYS A 29 10.91 1.52 -18.74
CA LYS A 29 12.31 1.58 -19.20
C LYS A 29 12.62 2.90 -19.91
N GLU A 30 11.73 3.37 -20.78
CA GLU A 30 11.89 4.66 -21.46
C GLU A 30 11.94 5.82 -20.46
N GLN A 31 10.99 5.86 -19.52
CA GLN A 31 10.90 6.94 -18.54
C GLN A 31 12.00 6.86 -17.47
N ARG A 32 12.46 5.67 -17.11
CA ARG A 32 13.61 5.48 -16.20
C ARG A 32 14.85 6.21 -16.72
N SER A 33 15.14 6.10 -18.02
CA SER A 33 16.28 6.78 -18.63
C SER A 33 16.19 8.31 -18.52
N LYS A 34 14.97 8.86 -18.59
CA LYS A 34 14.73 10.30 -18.41
C LYS A 34 14.86 10.68 -16.92
N TRP A 35 14.30 9.88 -16.02
CA TRP A 35 14.41 10.05 -14.56
C TRP A 35 15.87 10.06 -14.09
N GLU A 36 16.70 9.16 -14.61
CA GLU A 36 18.11 9.06 -14.23
C GLU A 36 18.91 10.32 -14.56
N GLN A 37 18.48 11.08 -15.56
CA GLN A 37 19.08 12.34 -15.99
C GLN A 37 18.41 13.58 -15.33
N GLY A 38 17.30 13.38 -14.63
CA GLY A 38 16.50 14.43 -13.99
C GLY A 38 17.01 14.84 -12.61
N PRO A 39 16.30 15.79 -11.96
CA PRO A 39 16.69 16.35 -10.67
C PRO A 39 16.49 15.39 -9.47
N LYS A 40 15.72 14.32 -9.62
CA LYS A 40 15.42 13.29 -8.60
C LYS A 40 14.79 13.88 -7.33
N MET A 41 13.82 14.74 -7.50
CA MET A 41 13.09 15.40 -6.41
C MET A 41 11.84 14.64 -5.95
N GLY A 42 11.49 13.55 -6.64
CA GLY A 42 10.32 12.74 -6.31
C GLY A 42 9.00 13.45 -6.59
N TRP A 43 7.98 13.15 -5.77
CA TRP A 43 6.62 13.66 -5.94
C TRP A 43 6.51 15.19 -5.87
N VAL A 44 7.45 15.86 -5.23
CA VAL A 44 7.45 17.34 -5.12
C VAL A 44 7.62 18.00 -6.50
N ASN A 45 8.33 17.35 -7.42
CA ASN A 45 8.47 17.81 -8.79
C ASN A 45 7.32 17.33 -9.67
N LEU A 46 6.55 18.25 -10.24
CA LEU A 46 5.41 17.95 -11.10
C LEU A 46 5.78 17.12 -12.34
N ASP A 47 6.97 17.34 -12.89
CA ASP A 47 7.44 16.64 -14.08
C ASP A 47 7.84 15.18 -13.79
N GLU A 48 8.07 14.84 -12.52
CA GLU A 48 8.46 13.49 -12.10
C GLU A 48 7.25 12.64 -11.66
N ARG A 49 6.13 13.26 -11.29
CA ARG A 49 4.90 12.56 -10.86
C ARG A 49 4.38 11.54 -11.87
N PRO A 50 4.36 11.81 -13.19
CA PRO A 50 3.90 10.82 -14.16
C PRO A 50 4.74 9.54 -14.15
N TYR A 51 6.04 9.64 -13.90
CA TYR A 51 6.90 8.46 -13.81
C TYR A 51 6.63 7.64 -12.53
N LEU A 52 6.48 8.31 -11.38
CA LEU A 52 6.10 7.63 -10.13
C LEU A 52 4.74 6.96 -10.26
N SER A 53 3.76 7.63 -10.89
CA SER A 53 2.44 7.06 -11.19
C SER A 53 2.54 5.83 -12.11
N LEU A 54 3.39 5.87 -13.13
CA LEU A 54 3.64 4.72 -14.01
C LEU A 54 4.20 3.52 -13.23
N LYS A 55 5.18 3.73 -12.36
CA LYS A 55 5.73 2.66 -11.52
C LYS A 55 4.67 2.09 -10.57
N TYR A 56 3.85 2.95 -9.99
CA TYR A 56 2.74 2.51 -9.14
C TYR A 56 1.73 1.66 -9.93
N ASN A 57 1.34 2.08 -11.13
CA ASN A 57 0.43 1.32 -11.98
C ASN A 57 1.02 -0.03 -12.40
N LEU A 58 2.33 -0.09 -12.68
CA LEU A 58 3.04 -1.34 -12.95
C LEU A 58 3.03 -2.26 -11.71
N ALA A 59 3.28 -1.73 -10.52
CA ALA A 59 3.21 -2.48 -9.27
C ALA A 59 1.79 -3.03 -9.02
N LYS A 60 0.75 -2.20 -9.22
CA LYS A 60 -0.66 -2.63 -9.10
C LYS A 60 -1.02 -3.71 -10.12
N PHE A 61 -0.50 -3.61 -11.35
CA PHE A 61 -0.65 -4.67 -12.35
C PHE A 61 -0.01 -5.98 -11.88
N TYR A 62 1.19 -5.92 -11.32
CA TYR A 62 1.84 -7.10 -10.76
C TYR A 62 1.03 -7.73 -9.61
N LEU A 63 0.49 -6.91 -8.70
CA LEU A 63 -0.37 -7.40 -7.60
C LEU A 63 -1.62 -8.11 -8.12
N SER A 64 -2.36 -7.47 -9.04
CA SER A 64 -3.61 -8.03 -9.58
C SER A 64 -3.40 -9.33 -10.36
N ASN A 65 -2.16 -9.60 -10.78
CA ASN A 65 -1.78 -10.84 -11.46
C ASN A 65 -0.95 -11.79 -10.59
N SER A 66 -1.01 -11.65 -9.26
CA SER A 66 -0.31 -12.49 -8.27
C SER A 66 1.23 -12.48 -8.38
N MET A 67 1.80 -11.51 -9.07
CA MET A 67 3.24 -11.33 -9.22
C MET A 67 3.82 -10.46 -8.08
N LYS A 68 3.51 -10.82 -6.83
CA LYS A 68 3.77 -10.02 -5.64
C LYS A 68 5.23 -9.58 -5.47
N ARG A 69 6.21 -10.46 -5.78
CA ARG A 69 7.64 -10.13 -5.64
C ARG A 69 8.10 -9.02 -6.61
N PHE A 70 7.49 -8.95 -7.79
CA PHE A 70 7.73 -7.84 -8.73
C PHE A 70 7.09 -6.54 -8.23
N ALA A 71 5.88 -6.63 -7.66
CA ALA A 71 5.22 -5.47 -7.06
C ALA A 71 6.03 -4.87 -5.91
N ILE A 72 6.57 -5.72 -5.00
CA ILE A 72 7.46 -5.28 -3.90
C ILE A 72 8.60 -4.44 -4.44
N LYS A 73 9.29 -4.93 -5.47
CA LYS A 73 10.43 -4.22 -6.07
C LYS A 73 10.04 -2.81 -6.55
N GLU A 74 8.91 -2.70 -7.24
CA GLU A 74 8.44 -1.39 -7.72
C GLU A 74 8.07 -0.47 -6.56
N PHE A 75 7.40 -0.98 -5.52
CA PHE A 75 7.04 -0.19 -4.33
C PHE A 75 8.27 0.27 -3.56
N GLU A 76 9.27 -0.60 -3.33
CA GLU A 76 10.53 -0.25 -2.69
C GLU A 76 11.26 0.86 -3.49
N GLU A 77 11.29 0.77 -4.83
CA GLU A 77 11.88 1.79 -5.69
C GLU A 77 11.12 3.11 -5.61
N ILE A 78 9.76 3.10 -5.56
CA ILE A 78 8.96 4.32 -5.41
C ILE A 78 9.28 5.01 -4.07
N LEU A 79 9.32 4.25 -2.98
CA LEU A 79 9.65 4.80 -1.65
C LEU A 79 11.08 5.36 -1.59
N ALA A 80 12.03 4.76 -2.31
CA ALA A 80 13.37 5.31 -2.43
C ALA A 80 13.41 6.62 -3.24
N MET A 81 12.48 6.82 -4.17
CA MET A 81 12.35 8.05 -4.97
C MET A 81 11.55 9.13 -4.27
N ASP A 82 10.59 8.76 -3.44
CA ASP A 82 9.69 9.64 -2.69
C ASP A 82 9.65 9.24 -1.22
N VAL A 83 10.68 9.59 -0.47
CA VAL A 83 10.87 9.20 0.95
C VAL A 83 9.70 9.63 1.85
N LYS A 84 9.00 10.72 1.51
CA LYS A 84 7.81 11.17 2.25
C LYS A 84 6.55 10.39 1.93
N ASP A 85 6.62 9.51 0.94
CA ASP A 85 5.52 8.66 0.52
C ASP A 85 4.19 9.40 0.29
N HIS A 86 4.22 10.43 -0.53
CA HIS A 86 3.03 11.20 -0.87
C HIS A 86 1.93 10.38 -1.55
N MET A 87 2.26 9.20 -2.05
CA MET A 87 1.31 8.29 -2.70
C MET A 87 0.73 7.23 -1.77
N GLY A 88 1.22 7.09 -0.53
CA GLY A 88 0.79 6.07 0.43
C GLY A 88 1.20 4.65 0.04
N VAL A 89 2.29 4.49 -0.68
CA VAL A 89 2.80 3.20 -1.18
C VAL A 89 3.20 2.25 -0.05
N ARG A 90 3.58 2.80 1.12
CA ARG A 90 3.93 2.03 2.32
C ARG A 90 2.85 1.02 2.72
N TYR A 91 1.57 1.37 2.59
CA TYR A 91 0.47 0.47 2.97
C TYR A 91 0.39 -0.73 2.05
N GLU A 92 0.54 -0.51 0.74
CA GLU A 92 0.57 -1.58 -0.26
C GLU A 92 1.79 -2.49 -0.07
N LEU A 93 2.95 -1.91 0.21
CA LEU A 93 4.17 -2.67 0.47
C LEU A 93 4.06 -3.50 1.73
N MET A 94 3.58 -2.91 2.85
CA MET A 94 3.34 -3.61 4.12
C MET A 94 2.38 -4.78 3.91
N ALA A 95 1.21 -4.53 3.31
CA ALA A 95 0.23 -5.58 3.02
C ALA A 95 0.81 -6.68 2.13
N THR A 96 1.70 -6.33 1.19
CA THR A 96 2.32 -7.31 0.29
C THR A 96 3.35 -8.18 1.01
N TYR A 97 4.16 -7.63 1.92
CA TYR A 97 5.04 -8.43 2.78
C TYR A 97 4.24 -9.40 3.65
N CYS A 98 3.17 -8.92 4.28
CA CYS A 98 2.30 -9.76 5.12
C CYS A 98 1.65 -10.88 4.31
N ASN A 99 1.15 -10.59 3.11
CA ASN A 99 0.58 -11.58 2.19
C ASN A 99 1.58 -12.66 1.72
N LEU A 100 2.87 -12.41 1.84
CA LEU A 100 3.95 -13.37 1.54
C LEU A 100 4.53 -14.00 2.81
N GLU A 101 3.97 -13.70 3.99
CA GLU A 101 4.46 -14.17 5.28
C GLU A 101 5.94 -13.80 5.54
N GLU A 102 6.41 -12.68 4.93
CA GLU A 102 7.78 -12.20 5.09
C GLU A 102 7.91 -11.34 6.36
N PHE A 103 7.73 -11.97 7.54
CA PHE A 103 7.71 -11.31 8.84
C PHE A 103 8.90 -10.39 9.07
N ASP A 104 10.14 -10.86 8.85
CA ASP A 104 11.35 -10.06 9.10
C ASP A 104 11.38 -8.79 8.24
N LYS A 105 10.93 -8.87 6.98
CA LYS A 105 10.86 -7.69 6.11
C LYS A 105 9.77 -6.72 6.54
N ALA A 106 8.59 -7.24 6.89
CA ALA A 106 7.49 -6.44 7.40
C ALA A 106 7.92 -5.70 8.67
N LYS A 107 8.55 -6.41 9.62
CA LYS A 107 9.02 -5.86 10.89
C LYS A 107 10.10 -4.79 10.68
N ASN A 108 11.14 -5.07 9.88
CA ASN A 108 12.18 -4.10 9.56
C ASN A 108 11.61 -2.85 8.88
N PHE A 109 10.61 -3.03 8.03
CA PHE A 109 9.94 -1.92 7.36
C PHE A 109 9.10 -1.10 8.32
N PHE A 110 8.35 -1.74 9.23
CA PHE A 110 7.57 -1.09 10.27
C PHE A 110 8.45 -0.29 11.24
N GLU A 111 9.59 -0.84 11.66
CA GLU A 111 10.51 -0.23 12.61
C GLU A 111 11.44 0.82 11.99
N CYS A 112 11.33 1.10 10.67
CA CYS A 112 12.18 2.05 9.99
C CYS A 112 11.91 3.47 10.51
N GLU A 113 12.91 4.08 11.15
CA GLU A 113 12.84 5.43 11.74
C GLU A 113 12.49 6.55 10.73
N GLN A 114 12.64 6.28 9.44
CA GLN A 114 12.30 7.24 8.39
C GLN A 114 10.80 7.33 8.11
N MET A 115 10.00 6.43 8.71
CA MET A 115 8.55 6.38 8.53
C MET A 115 7.82 7.15 9.61
N GLU A 116 7.25 8.30 9.26
CA GLU A 116 6.43 9.12 10.17
C GLU A 116 5.09 8.47 10.55
N TYR A 117 4.65 7.41 9.82
CA TYR A 117 3.28 6.88 9.86
C TYR A 117 3.19 5.40 10.27
N HIS A 118 4.24 4.85 10.89
CA HIS A 118 4.25 3.43 11.28
C HIS A 118 3.23 3.08 12.36
N GLU A 119 2.76 4.06 13.14
CA GLU A 119 1.75 3.87 14.21
C GLU A 119 0.29 4.03 13.72
N GLU A 120 0.04 3.94 12.43
CA GLU A 120 -1.30 3.95 11.86
C GLU A 120 -1.86 2.54 11.71
N ASP A 121 -3.18 2.38 11.81
CA ASP A 121 -3.86 1.08 11.73
C ASP A 121 -3.48 0.28 10.48
N LEU A 122 -3.34 0.94 9.33
CA LEU A 122 -2.93 0.31 8.07
C LEU A 122 -1.50 -0.25 8.11
N MET A 123 -0.71 0.09 9.12
CA MET A 123 0.61 -0.48 9.37
C MET A 123 0.58 -1.49 10.53
N ILE A 124 -0.14 -1.18 11.62
CA ILE A 124 -0.20 -2.02 12.82
C ILE A 124 -0.94 -3.33 12.54
N VAL A 125 -2.11 -3.27 11.90
CA VAL A 125 -2.94 -4.47 11.66
C VAL A 125 -2.24 -5.50 10.78
N PRO A 126 -1.60 -5.14 9.65
CA PRO A 126 -0.79 -6.09 8.91
C PRO A 126 0.33 -6.71 9.74
N MET A 127 1.03 -5.93 10.58
CA MET A 127 2.07 -6.47 11.48
C MET A 127 1.51 -7.47 12.49
N MET A 128 0.39 -7.15 13.13
CA MET A 128 -0.31 -8.09 14.00
C MET A 128 -0.67 -9.38 13.27
N THR A 129 -1.22 -9.24 12.06
CA THR A 129 -1.67 -10.38 11.25
C THR A 129 -0.50 -11.28 10.85
N VAL A 130 0.59 -10.73 10.31
CA VAL A 130 1.75 -11.54 9.90
C VAL A 130 2.42 -12.19 11.10
N SER A 131 2.46 -11.52 12.27
CA SER A 131 2.98 -12.09 13.49
C SER A 131 2.19 -13.33 13.92
N LEU A 132 0.85 -13.27 13.87
CA LEU A 132 -0.02 -14.43 14.14
C LEU A 132 0.22 -15.55 13.11
N MET A 133 0.23 -15.25 11.83
CA MET A 133 0.39 -16.22 10.74
C MET A 133 1.73 -16.97 10.82
N THR A 134 2.77 -16.30 11.29
CA THR A 134 4.13 -16.85 11.36
C THR A 134 4.52 -17.36 12.76
N GLY A 135 3.58 -17.32 13.73
CA GLY A 135 3.78 -17.86 15.07
C GLY A 135 4.56 -16.97 16.03
N HIS A 136 4.75 -15.70 15.71
CA HIS A 136 5.39 -14.70 16.58
C HIS A 136 4.36 -14.10 17.54
N ILE A 137 3.90 -14.90 18.49
CA ILE A 137 2.75 -14.55 19.35
C ILE A 137 3.04 -13.33 20.23
N GLU A 138 4.25 -13.19 20.77
CA GLU A 138 4.63 -12.03 21.60
C GLU A 138 4.59 -10.72 20.80
N ASP A 139 5.01 -10.75 19.53
CA ASP A 139 4.90 -9.60 18.63
C ASP A 139 3.42 -9.31 18.30
N ALA A 140 2.60 -10.34 18.08
CA ALA A 140 1.18 -10.18 17.80
C ALA A 140 0.45 -9.50 18.98
N ASP A 141 0.71 -9.95 20.21
CA ASP A 141 0.17 -9.33 21.42
C ASP A 141 0.62 -7.87 21.56
N PHE A 142 1.90 -7.59 21.28
CA PHE A 142 2.42 -6.21 21.28
C PHE A 142 1.67 -5.31 20.28
N TYR A 143 1.48 -5.76 19.05
CA TYR A 143 0.75 -4.96 18.04
C TYR A 143 -0.74 -4.85 18.32
N PHE A 144 -1.35 -5.85 18.96
CA PHE A 144 -2.72 -5.76 19.45
C PHE A 144 -2.86 -4.65 20.52
N ASP A 145 -1.98 -4.65 21.53
CA ASP A 145 -1.97 -3.63 22.57
C ASP A 145 -1.70 -2.24 22.00
N LEU A 146 -0.81 -2.15 21.02
CA LEU A 146 -0.51 -0.88 20.32
C LEU A 146 -1.75 -0.37 19.58
N LEU A 147 -2.45 -1.23 18.82
CA LEU A 147 -3.69 -0.89 18.13
C LEU A 147 -4.77 -0.42 19.10
N TYR A 148 -4.94 -1.15 20.20
CA TYR A 148 -5.91 -0.80 21.25
C TYR A 148 -5.62 0.56 21.87
N ALA A 149 -4.33 0.88 22.09
CA ALA A 149 -3.90 2.16 22.65
C ALA A 149 -4.03 3.34 21.67
N LYS A 150 -3.86 3.08 20.37
CA LYS A 150 -3.83 4.13 19.32
C LYS A 150 -5.21 4.42 18.73
N ASN A 151 -6.05 3.40 18.56
CA ASN A 151 -7.38 3.59 17.95
C ASN A 151 -8.49 3.55 19.00
N PRO A 152 -9.14 4.68 19.33
CA PRO A 152 -10.21 4.75 20.32
C PRO A 152 -11.48 3.98 19.91
N GLU A 153 -11.65 3.69 18.60
CA GLU A 153 -12.80 2.96 18.07
C GLU A 153 -12.59 1.44 18.05
N PHE A 154 -11.38 0.96 18.35
CA PHE A 154 -11.07 -0.46 18.25
C PHE A 154 -11.92 -1.32 19.18
N GLU A 155 -12.18 -0.85 20.40
CA GLU A 155 -13.08 -1.54 21.35
C GLU A 155 -14.52 -1.64 20.79
N ASN A 156 -15.01 -0.58 20.14
CA ASN A 156 -16.32 -0.59 19.50
C ASN A 156 -16.36 -1.57 18.33
N TYR A 157 -15.31 -1.61 17.52
CA TYR A 157 -15.15 -2.56 16.41
C TYR A 157 -15.20 -4.01 16.92
N LEU A 158 -14.45 -4.34 17.97
CA LEU A 158 -14.47 -5.69 18.57
C LEU A 158 -15.86 -6.06 19.09
N LYS A 159 -16.56 -5.13 19.77
CA LYS A 159 -17.94 -5.37 20.24
C LYS A 159 -18.91 -5.68 19.09
N MET A 160 -18.76 -5.01 17.96
CA MET A 160 -19.58 -5.28 16.76
C MET A 160 -19.34 -6.69 16.23
N ILE A 161 -18.08 -7.14 16.20
CA ILE A 161 -17.73 -8.52 15.80
C ILE A 161 -18.30 -9.54 16.82
N GLU A 162 -18.11 -9.34 18.11
CA GLU A 162 -18.59 -10.24 19.15
C GLU A 162 -20.13 -10.40 19.15
N GLN A 163 -20.85 -9.34 18.79
CA GLN A 163 -22.31 -9.35 18.68
C GLN A 163 -22.83 -10.01 17.41
N GLY A 164 -21.93 -10.35 16.47
CA GLY A 164 -22.30 -10.90 15.17
C GLY A 164 -23.03 -9.89 14.28
N ASP A 165 -22.73 -8.59 14.43
CA ASP A 165 -23.38 -7.50 13.69
C ASP A 165 -22.72 -7.30 12.29
N GLU A 166 -22.60 -8.40 11.54
CA GLU A 166 -21.93 -8.42 10.23
C GLU A 166 -22.62 -7.48 9.24
N GLU A 167 -23.97 -7.40 9.25
CA GLU A 167 -24.72 -6.51 8.37
C GLU A 167 -24.36 -5.04 8.60
N ARG A 168 -24.17 -4.68 9.87
CA ARG A 168 -23.76 -3.32 10.24
C ARG A 168 -22.32 -3.04 9.85
N LEU A 169 -21.40 -3.98 10.06
CA LEU A 169 -19.99 -3.85 9.61
C LEU A 169 -19.95 -3.62 8.09
N VAL A 170 -20.66 -4.43 7.30
CA VAL A 170 -20.74 -4.27 5.85
C VAL A 170 -21.34 -2.91 5.47
N ALA A 171 -22.40 -2.47 6.14
CA ALA A 171 -23.03 -1.18 5.86
C ALA A 171 -22.11 0.01 6.18
N GLU A 172 -21.32 -0.08 7.25
CA GLU A 172 -20.33 0.95 7.59
C GLU A 172 -19.15 0.93 6.61
N THR A 173 -18.68 -0.26 6.19
CA THR A 173 -17.61 -0.42 5.19
C THR A 173 -17.97 0.26 3.87
N LEU A 174 -19.21 0.15 3.41
CA LEU A 174 -19.69 0.80 2.19
C LEU A 174 -19.68 2.34 2.26
N LYS A 175 -19.58 2.91 3.47
CA LYS A 175 -19.48 4.37 3.69
C LYS A 175 -18.02 4.86 3.68
N VAL A 176 -17.07 3.96 3.70
CA VAL A 176 -15.64 4.33 3.71
C VAL A 176 -15.29 5.08 2.43
N ASN A 177 -14.71 6.25 2.59
CA ASN A 177 -14.19 7.04 1.47
C ASN A 177 -12.65 7.03 1.48
N PRO A 178 -12.00 6.32 0.54
CA PRO A 178 -10.55 6.24 0.49
C PRO A 178 -9.83 7.59 0.31
N ILE A 179 -10.56 8.61 -0.20
CA ILE A 179 -10.00 9.96 -0.41
C ILE A 179 -9.98 10.75 0.90
N LEU A 180 -10.93 10.45 1.82
CA LEU A 180 -11.07 11.10 3.11
C LEU A 180 -10.58 10.17 4.25
N PHE A 181 -9.56 9.38 3.97
CA PHE A 181 -8.98 8.47 4.94
C PHE A 181 -8.57 9.19 6.22
N GLU A 182 -9.06 8.70 7.36
CA GLU A 182 -8.73 9.17 8.69
C GLU A 182 -8.03 8.03 9.44
N ALA A 183 -6.75 8.22 9.77
CA ALA A 183 -5.97 7.23 10.49
C ALA A 183 -6.49 7.03 11.91
N ASN A 184 -6.36 5.82 12.43
CA ASN A 184 -6.74 5.45 13.79
C ASN A 184 -8.21 5.80 14.13
N SER A 185 -9.11 5.44 13.21
CA SER A 185 -10.55 5.65 13.31
C SER A 185 -11.32 4.36 12.98
N MET A 186 -12.64 4.36 13.16
CA MET A 186 -13.49 3.26 12.68
C MET A 186 -13.30 3.03 11.17
N GLN A 187 -13.10 4.10 10.39
CA GLN A 187 -12.87 4.02 8.95
C GLN A 187 -11.60 3.26 8.60
N SER A 188 -10.48 3.52 9.31
CA SER A 188 -9.22 2.80 9.08
C SER A 188 -9.34 1.32 9.42
N LEU A 189 -10.04 0.96 10.51
CA LEU A 189 -10.30 -0.44 10.86
C LEU A 189 -11.12 -1.16 9.78
N LEU A 190 -12.16 -0.53 9.28
CA LEU A 190 -12.98 -1.07 8.19
C LEU A 190 -12.20 -1.25 6.89
N MET A 191 -11.22 -0.40 6.62
CA MET A 191 -10.36 -0.53 5.44
C MET A 191 -9.36 -1.68 5.55
N VAL A 192 -8.83 -1.94 6.76
CA VAL A 192 -7.77 -2.93 6.95
C VAL A 192 -8.32 -4.34 7.12
N PHE A 193 -9.47 -4.50 7.80
CA PHE A 193 -10.06 -5.82 8.09
C PHE A 193 -11.02 -6.35 7.01
N ASN A 194 -11.26 -5.61 5.92
CA ASN A 194 -12.06 -6.02 4.77
C ASN A 194 -11.22 -6.17 3.51
#